data_956f45bc8de9bb04d0d6234b17776b8e
#
_entry.id   956f45bc8de9bb04d0d6234b17776b8e
#
_cell.length_a   1.000
_cell.length_b   1.000
_cell.length_c   1.000
_cell.angle_alpha   90.00
_cell.angle_beta   90.00
_cell.angle_gamma   90.00
#
_symmetry.space_group_name_H-M   'P 1'
#
loop_
_entity.id
_entity.type
_entity.pdbx_description
1 polymer ?
#
loop_
_entity_poly.entity_id
_entity_poly.type
_entity_poly.pdbx_seq_one_letter_code
_entity_poly.pdbx_strand_id
1 'polypeptide(L)'
;MRKKLILDLDTGIDDALAIAYALGSADEIDLIGITATYGNVAVPLAAHNALAVLHLLGRDDVPVYPGVDHPIAPATLPTMRGTTPDERAQAYARWQNGGAGGWQTDAPWSPTPGSVAVHHPNGIGGAIIPDSPRAPEAPGSAVDFIITAAHEYGPDLTIVPTGAMTTMATVFRNAPDLKDSGVNVTLMGGALTLPGNVSPAAEANISQDPEAADYLFKCGARTTMIGLDVTHQTTLTREKAHEWDALGTPAGDFLVTMTDYYIDFYVKNQPEIHGCGLHDPLAVAAALDPSLVTTFGFNLQVDLEGPFRGRTIGDRSRLQDFDKHTQVALGVDVSEFLDRFMACVTAAARG
;
A
#
# COMPACT_ATOMS: atom_id res chain seq x y z
N MET A 1 23.23 -11.20 3.56
CA MET A 1 22.69 -10.90 2.22
C MET A 1 21.65 -9.79 2.42
N ARG A 2 21.54 -8.81 1.50
CA ARG A 2 20.46 -7.81 1.57
C ARG A 2 19.12 -8.50 1.35
N LYS A 3 18.10 -8.14 2.11
CA LYS A 3 16.73 -8.63 1.88
C LYS A 3 16.22 -8.13 0.53
N LYS A 4 15.48 -8.96 -0.19
CA LYS A 4 14.80 -8.55 -1.41
C LYS A 4 13.49 -7.87 -1.06
N LEU A 5 13.20 -6.74 -1.70
CA LEU A 5 11.99 -5.97 -1.48
C LEU A 5 11.21 -5.81 -2.80
N ILE A 6 9.92 -6.02 -2.73
CA ILE A 6 8.94 -5.59 -3.74
C ILE A 6 7.97 -4.62 -3.05
N LEU A 7 7.71 -3.49 -3.67
CA LEU A 7 6.65 -2.57 -3.27
C LEU A 7 5.46 -2.76 -4.22
N ASP A 8 4.24 -2.91 -3.68
CA ASP A 8 2.99 -3.01 -4.48
C ASP A 8 2.13 -1.77 -4.17
N LEU A 9 2.23 -0.76 -5.05
CA LEU A 9 1.86 0.63 -4.77
C LEU A 9 0.72 1.10 -5.68
N ASP A 10 -0.16 1.94 -5.16
CA ASP A 10 -1.10 2.73 -5.97
C ASP A 10 -0.64 4.20 -6.19
N THR A 11 0.61 4.40 -6.17
CA THR A 11 1.52 5.55 -6.21
C THR A 11 0.85 6.91 -6.07
N GLY A 12 0.45 7.16 -4.82
CA GLY A 12 0.06 8.45 -4.29
C GLY A 12 1.26 9.20 -3.69
N ILE A 13 0.97 10.19 -2.82
CA ILE A 13 2.00 11.04 -2.19
C ILE A 13 2.83 10.22 -1.20
N ASP A 14 2.20 9.47 -0.32
CA ASP A 14 2.88 8.66 0.70
C ASP A 14 3.57 7.44 0.10
N ASP A 15 3.05 6.85 -1.00
CA ASP A 15 3.78 5.86 -1.80
C ASP A 15 5.08 6.43 -2.38
N ALA A 16 5.07 7.67 -2.90
CA ALA A 16 6.28 8.32 -3.40
C ALA A 16 7.31 8.52 -2.28
N LEU A 17 6.86 8.86 -1.06
CA LEU A 17 7.72 8.90 0.12
C LEU A 17 8.22 7.51 0.52
N ALA A 18 7.41 6.46 0.37
CA ALA A 18 7.81 5.07 0.62
C ALA A 18 8.88 4.59 -0.38
N ILE A 19 8.76 4.96 -1.67
CA ILE A 19 9.81 4.72 -2.67
C ILE A 19 11.11 5.40 -2.24
N ALA A 20 11.06 6.68 -1.89
CA ALA A 20 12.25 7.44 -1.45
C ALA A 20 12.87 6.82 -0.19
N TYR A 21 12.05 6.39 0.79
CA TYR A 21 12.52 5.70 1.98
C TYR A 21 13.24 4.39 1.64
N ALA A 22 12.63 3.55 0.79
CA ALA A 22 13.23 2.29 0.36
C ALA A 22 14.56 2.49 -0.37
N LEU A 23 14.65 3.49 -1.25
CA LEU A 23 15.89 3.79 -1.97
C LEU A 23 16.98 4.32 -1.05
N GLY A 24 16.64 5.12 -0.04
CA GLY A 24 17.58 5.60 0.98
C GLY A 24 18.05 4.50 1.95
N SER A 25 17.38 3.35 1.95
CA SER A 25 17.74 2.17 2.75
C SER A 25 18.54 1.12 1.94
N ALA A 26 19.18 1.50 0.84
CA ALA A 26 19.83 0.59 -0.12
C ALA A 26 20.97 -0.25 0.49
N ASP A 27 21.52 0.13 1.64
CA ASP A 27 22.51 -0.68 2.34
C ASP A 27 21.89 -1.91 3.02
N GLU A 28 20.60 -1.87 3.35
CA GLU A 28 19.87 -2.92 4.04
C GLU A 28 19.10 -3.84 3.08
N ILE A 29 18.62 -3.28 1.96
CA ILE A 29 17.73 -3.95 1.01
C ILE A 29 18.20 -3.86 -0.43
N ASP A 30 17.57 -4.70 -1.25
CA ASP A 30 17.63 -4.68 -2.71
C ASP A 30 16.19 -4.57 -3.22
N LEU A 31 15.81 -3.38 -3.69
CA LEU A 31 14.49 -3.15 -4.32
C LEU A 31 14.52 -3.77 -5.72
N ILE A 32 13.93 -4.95 -5.86
CA ILE A 32 13.99 -5.74 -7.09
C ILE A 32 12.87 -5.39 -8.09
N GLY A 33 11.88 -4.66 -7.67
CA GLY A 33 10.80 -4.17 -8.52
C GLY A 33 9.70 -3.48 -7.75
N ILE A 34 8.90 -2.70 -8.48
CA ILE A 34 7.64 -2.12 -7.99
C ILE A 34 6.51 -2.74 -8.79
N THR A 35 5.44 -3.14 -8.12
CA THR A 35 4.19 -3.50 -8.78
C THR A 35 3.17 -2.38 -8.57
N ALA A 36 2.40 -2.06 -9.61
CA ALA A 36 1.45 -0.96 -9.57
C ALA A 36 0.02 -1.52 -9.43
N THR A 37 -0.67 -1.13 -8.39
CA THR A 37 -2.09 -1.43 -8.16
C THR A 37 -2.93 -0.17 -8.31
N TYR A 38 -4.24 -0.29 -8.14
CA TYR A 38 -5.16 0.86 -8.13
C TYR A 38 -5.54 1.24 -6.69
N GLY A 39 -5.99 2.48 -6.48
CA GLY A 39 -6.46 2.98 -5.18
C GLY A 39 -6.43 4.50 -5.13
N ASN A 40 -5.28 5.11 -4.93
CA ASN A 40 -5.10 6.57 -5.00
C ASN A 40 -5.28 7.08 -6.44
N VAL A 41 -4.75 6.30 -7.39
CA VAL A 41 -4.88 6.54 -8.84
C VAL A 41 -5.13 5.20 -9.57
N ALA A 42 -5.46 5.25 -10.86
CA ALA A 42 -5.56 4.06 -11.68
C ALA A 42 -4.17 3.46 -12.00
N VAL A 43 -4.10 2.14 -12.23
CA VAL A 43 -2.85 1.40 -12.46
C VAL A 43 -1.91 2.05 -13.49
N PRO A 44 -2.39 2.52 -14.66
CA PRO A 44 -1.48 3.18 -15.61
C PRO A 44 -0.79 4.41 -15.04
N LEU A 45 -1.53 5.23 -14.26
CA LEU A 45 -0.97 6.42 -13.61
C LEU A 45 -0.09 6.06 -12.42
N ALA A 46 -0.44 5.03 -11.65
CA ALA A 46 0.40 4.51 -10.56
C ALA A 46 1.77 4.04 -11.10
N ALA A 47 1.76 3.26 -12.19
CA ALA A 47 2.99 2.80 -12.82
C ALA A 47 3.82 3.96 -13.41
N HIS A 48 3.16 4.93 -14.03
CA HIS A 48 3.81 6.15 -14.54
C HIS A 48 4.47 6.94 -13.39
N ASN A 49 3.73 7.20 -12.32
CA ASN A 49 4.24 7.94 -11.16
C ASN A 49 5.42 7.22 -10.51
N ALA A 50 5.33 5.89 -10.33
CA ALA A 50 6.43 5.10 -9.78
C ALA A 50 7.71 5.23 -10.62
N LEU A 51 7.59 5.09 -11.95
CA LEU A 51 8.72 5.28 -12.86
C LEU A 51 9.30 6.69 -12.82
N ALA A 52 8.45 7.71 -12.78
CA ALA A 52 8.88 9.10 -12.73
C ALA A 52 9.61 9.44 -11.41
N VAL A 53 9.11 8.92 -10.27
CA VAL A 53 9.76 9.05 -8.98
C VAL A 53 11.11 8.30 -8.95
N LEU A 54 11.16 7.07 -9.48
CA LEU A 54 12.41 6.31 -9.60
C LEU A 54 13.43 7.06 -10.46
N HIS A 55 13.01 7.61 -11.60
CA HIS A 55 13.87 8.41 -12.48
C HIS A 55 14.41 9.66 -11.78
N LEU A 56 13.54 10.40 -11.10
CA LEU A 56 13.93 11.58 -10.33
C LEU A 56 14.97 11.27 -9.24
N LEU A 57 14.89 10.08 -8.65
CA LEU A 57 15.80 9.59 -7.61
C LEU A 57 16.98 8.76 -8.17
N GLY A 58 17.21 8.77 -9.50
CA GLY A 58 18.36 8.16 -10.15
C GLY A 58 18.34 6.62 -10.21
N ARG A 59 17.14 5.99 -10.15
CA ARG A 59 16.98 4.53 -10.09
C ARG A 59 16.17 3.97 -11.26
N ASP A 60 16.56 4.33 -12.49
CA ASP A 60 15.98 3.77 -13.72
C ASP A 60 16.17 2.26 -13.90
N ASP A 61 17.00 1.65 -13.09
CA ASP A 61 17.26 0.20 -13.10
C ASP A 61 16.11 -0.62 -12.52
N VAL A 62 15.27 -0.03 -11.64
CA VAL A 62 14.17 -0.73 -10.98
C VAL A 62 12.98 -0.86 -11.94
N PRO A 63 12.55 -2.10 -12.26
CA PRO A 63 11.39 -2.31 -13.15
C PRO A 63 10.07 -2.05 -12.42
N VAL A 64 9.05 -1.63 -13.20
CA VAL A 64 7.68 -1.41 -12.71
C VAL A 64 6.71 -2.29 -13.48
N TYR A 65 5.94 -3.11 -12.75
CA TYR A 65 5.02 -4.11 -13.29
C TYR A 65 3.57 -3.70 -13.02
N PRO A 66 2.76 -3.38 -14.02
CA PRO A 66 1.33 -3.15 -13.81
C PRO A 66 0.63 -4.41 -13.28
N GLY A 67 -0.16 -4.25 -12.21
CA GLY A 67 -0.91 -5.30 -11.54
C GLY A 67 -2.36 -5.42 -11.98
N VAL A 68 -3.20 -5.92 -11.06
CA VAL A 68 -4.64 -6.02 -11.29
C VAL A 68 -5.24 -4.62 -11.21
N ASP A 69 -6.09 -4.28 -12.18
CA ASP A 69 -6.59 -2.91 -12.39
C ASP A 69 -8.04 -2.69 -11.94
N HIS A 70 -8.64 -3.69 -11.28
CA HIS A 70 -10.03 -3.61 -10.79
C HIS A 70 -10.26 -4.57 -9.61
N PRO A 71 -11.22 -4.28 -8.72
CA PRO A 71 -11.54 -5.14 -7.58
C PRO A 71 -12.16 -6.48 -8.00
N ILE A 72 -12.01 -7.49 -7.14
CA ILE A 72 -12.64 -8.81 -7.30
C ILE A 72 -14.16 -8.68 -7.34
N ALA A 73 -14.69 -7.82 -6.49
CA ALA A 73 -16.10 -7.47 -6.47
C ALA A 73 -16.26 -5.94 -6.43
N PRO A 74 -17.37 -5.40 -6.92
CA PRO A 74 -17.56 -3.96 -6.98
C PRO A 74 -17.41 -3.33 -5.60
N ALA A 75 -16.57 -2.29 -5.52
CA ALA A 75 -16.36 -1.53 -4.31
C ALA A 75 -17.67 -0.89 -3.83
N THR A 76 -17.83 -0.81 -2.53
CA THR A 76 -19.02 -0.24 -1.87
C THR A 76 -19.04 1.26 -1.78
N LEU A 77 -18.13 1.94 -2.47
CA LEU A 77 -18.14 3.40 -2.46
C LEU A 77 -19.46 3.95 -3.01
N PRO A 78 -20.03 4.99 -2.43
CA PRO A 78 -21.36 5.52 -2.80
C PRO A 78 -21.51 5.88 -4.27
N THR A 79 -20.40 6.01 -5.00
CA THR A 79 -20.35 6.34 -6.42
C THR A 79 -20.57 5.15 -7.35
N MET A 80 -20.43 3.91 -6.88
CA MET A 80 -20.73 2.70 -7.66
C MET A 80 -22.13 2.20 -7.33
N ARG A 81 -23.12 2.82 -7.94
CA ARG A 81 -24.53 2.42 -7.82
C ARG A 81 -24.77 1.06 -8.47
N GLY A 82 -25.39 0.15 -7.76
CA GLY A 82 -26.20 -0.88 -8.40
C GLY A 82 -25.80 -2.32 -8.20
N THR A 83 -24.93 -2.69 -7.26
CA THR A 83 -24.68 -4.10 -6.96
C THR A 83 -25.31 -4.54 -5.66
N THR A 84 -26.00 -5.64 -5.73
CA THR A 84 -26.59 -6.31 -4.56
C THR A 84 -25.50 -7.10 -3.81
N PRO A 85 -25.71 -7.41 -2.51
CA PRO A 85 -24.84 -8.34 -1.77
C PRO A 85 -24.66 -9.68 -2.47
N ASP A 86 -25.74 -10.22 -3.07
CA ASP A 86 -25.71 -11.50 -3.78
C ASP A 86 -24.81 -11.47 -5.03
N GLU A 87 -24.83 -10.38 -5.79
CA GLU A 87 -23.95 -10.21 -6.96
C GLU A 87 -22.48 -10.14 -6.56
N ARG A 88 -22.16 -9.45 -5.46
CA ARG A 88 -20.80 -9.41 -4.92
C ARG A 88 -20.33 -10.78 -4.44
N ALA A 89 -21.16 -11.48 -3.67
CA ALA A 89 -20.87 -12.84 -3.21
C ALA A 89 -20.65 -13.81 -4.38
N GLN A 90 -21.44 -13.72 -5.43
CA GLN A 90 -21.27 -14.53 -6.64
C GLN A 90 -19.98 -14.18 -7.39
N ALA A 91 -19.63 -12.90 -7.50
CA ALA A 91 -18.39 -12.46 -8.12
C ALA A 91 -17.17 -12.99 -7.35
N TYR A 92 -17.19 -12.88 -6.03
CA TYR A 92 -16.14 -13.40 -5.15
C TYR A 92 -16.00 -14.92 -5.26
N ALA A 93 -17.13 -15.66 -5.23
CA ALA A 93 -17.12 -17.11 -5.37
C ALA A 93 -16.55 -17.55 -6.74
N ARG A 94 -16.90 -16.85 -7.83
CA ARG A 94 -16.32 -17.14 -9.16
C ARG A 94 -14.82 -16.92 -9.16
N TRP A 95 -14.36 -15.81 -8.60
CA TRP A 95 -12.96 -15.50 -8.52
C TRP A 95 -12.18 -16.54 -7.70
N GLN A 96 -12.68 -16.95 -6.52
CA GLN A 96 -12.06 -18.00 -5.70
C GLN A 96 -11.89 -19.33 -6.43
N ASN A 97 -12.78 -19.65 -7.38
CA ASN A 97 -12.76 -20.85 -8.20
C ASN A 97 -11.93 -20.70 -9.49
N GLY A 98 -11.06 -19.68 -9.59
CA GLY A 98 -10.15 -19.49 -10.73
C GLY A 98 -10.78 -18.77 -11.92
N GLY A 99 -12.02 -18.30 -11.81
CA GLY A 99 -12.61 -17.41 -12.81
C GLY A 99 -11.95 -16.04 -12.82
N ALA A 100 -12.07 -15.33 -13.94
CA ALA A 100 -11.71 -13.92 -13.96
C ALA A 100 -12.51 -13.20 -12.87
N GLY A 101 -11.83 -12.38 -12.08
CA GLY A 101 -12.48 -11.54 -11.06
C GLY A 101 -13.56 -10.71 -11.74
N GLY A 102 -14.60 -10.54 -11.10
CA GLY A 102 -15.45 -9.65 -11.13
C GLY A 102 -16.39 -8.97 -11.92
N TRP A 103 -16.37 -7.82 -11.55
CA TRP A 103 -17.19 -6.80 -12.14
C TRP A 103 -16.64 -6.45 -13.52
N GLN A 104 -17.18 -7.07 -14.56
CA GLN A 104 -16.96 -6.62 -15.94
C GLN A 104 -17.79 -5.35 -16.15
N THR A 105 -17.19 -4.21 -15.91
CA THR A 105 -17.67 -2.96 -16.48
C THR A 105 -16.78 -2.62 -17.67
N ASP A 106 -17.36 -2.19 -18.79
CA ASP A 106 -16.61 -1.62 -19.92
C ASP A 106 -15.94 -0.28 -19.53
N ALA A 107 -16.18 0.22 -18.33
CA ALA A 107 -15.58 1.45 -17.80
C ALA A 107 -14.30 1.13 -17.03
N PRO A 108 -13.18 1.81 -17.33
CA PRO A 108 -11.96 1.67 -16.55
C PRO A 108 -12.23 2.11 -15.10
N TRP A 109 -11.52 1.47 -14.17
CA TRP A 109 -11.55 1.89 -12.77
C TRP A 109 -11.05 3.35 -12.65
N SER A 110 -11.66 4.11 -11.74
CA SER A 110 -11.28 5.50 -11.48
C SER A 110 -11.27 5.79 -9.97
N PRO A 111 -10.35 6.67 -9.50
CA PRO A 111 -10.27 7.04 -8.09
C PRO A 111 -11.54 7.75 -7.63
N THR A 112 -11.78 7.67 -6.32
CA THR A 112 -12.89 8.40 -5.70
C THR A 112 -12.60 9.90 -5.63
N PRO A 113 -13.63 10.74 -5.52
CA PRO A 113 -13.42 12.16 -5.23
C PRO A 113 -12.59 12.40 -3.95
N GLY A 114 -12.71 11.50 -2.96
CA GLY A 114 -11.89 11.53 -1.73
C GLY A 114 -10.41 11.31 -2.04
N SER A 115 -10.07 10.25 -2.77
CA SER A 115 -8.68 9.97 -3.18
C SER A 115 -8.08 11.13 -3.98
N VAL A 116 -8.87 11.68 -4.93
CA VAL A 116 -8.44 12.85 -5.73
C VAL A 116 -8.20 14.08 -4.85
N ALA A 117 -9.01 14.30 -3.81
CA ALA A 117 -8.81 15.42 -2.89
C ALA A 117 -7.55 15.25 -2.02
N VAL A 118 -7.21 14.01 -1.65
CA VAL A 118 -6.03 13.68 -0.83
C VAL A 118 -4.74 13.76 -1.65
N HIS A 119 -4.71 13.15 -2.85
CA HIS A 119 -3.49 12.95 -3.63
C HIS A 119 -3.38 13.85 -4.85
N HIS A 120 -4.37 14.72 -5.14
CA HIS A 120 -4.51 15.46 -6.39
C HIS A 120 -4.81 14.54 -7.59
N PRO A 121 -5.41 15.04 -8.71
CA PRO A 121 -5.68 14.22 -9.90
C PRO A 121 -4.46 13.50 -10.50
N ASN A 122 -3.26 14.04 -10.33
CA ASN A 122 -2.03 13.39 -10.81
C ASN A 122 -1.41 12.40 -9.80
N GLY A 123 -1.99 12.22 -8.61
CA GLY A 123 -1.51 11.31 -7.58
C GLY A 123 -0.35 11.81 -6.73
N ILE A 124 0.37 12.83 -7.16
CA ILE A 124 1.59 13.33 -6.52
C ILE A 124 1.48 14.80 -6.09
N GLY A 125 0.31 15.18 -5.55
CA GLY A 125 0.10 16.52 -4.97
C GLY A 125 0.20 17.67 -5.96
N GLY A 126 -0.02 17.43 -7.27
CA GLY A 126 0.14 18.44 -8.31
C GLY A 126 1.59 18.76 -8.67
N ALA A 127 2.56 18.12 -8.08
CA ALA A 127 3.97 18.28 -8.44
C ALA A 127 4.21 17.85 -9.90
N ILE A 128 5.16 18.53 -10.56
CA ILE A 128 5.55 18.24 -11.93
C ILE A 128 6.99 17.75 -11.90
N ILE A 129 7.20 16.49 -12.30
CA ILE A 129 8.51 15.86 -12.38
C ILE A 129 8.73 15.31 -13.80
N PRO A 130 9.99 15.14 -14.22
CA PRO A 130 10.30 14.56 -15.53
C PRO A 130 9.73 13.15 -15.68
N ASP A 131 9.24 12.83 -16.87
CA ASP A 131 8.86 11.48 -17.22
C ASP A 131 10.10 10.58 -17.24
N SER A 132 9.96 9.33 -16.79
CA SER A 132 10.99 8.32 -16.95
C SER A 132 11.22 8.00 -18.44
N PRO A 133 12.47 7.77 -18.87
CA PRO A 133 12.76 7.25 -20.20
C PRO A 133 12.34 5.77 -20.36
N ARG A 134 11.96 5.11 -19.28
CA ARG A 134 11.50 3.72 -19.27
C ARG A 134 9.99 3.63 -19.35
N ALA A 135 9.51 2.57 -19.97
CA ALA A 135 8.11 2.17 -19.94
C ALA A 135 7.90 1.11 -18.85
N PRO A 136 6.69 0.99 -18.32
CA PRO A 136 6.34 -0.14 -17.45
C PRO A 136 6.38 -1.45 -18.24
N GLU A 137 6.52 -2.55 -17.51
CA GLU A 137 6.41 -3.89 -18.07
C GLU A 137 4.99 -4.17 -18.61
N ALA A 138 4.77 -5.34 -19.19
CA ALA A 138 3.47 -5.67 -19.80
C ALA A 138 2.31 -5.54 -18.79
N PRO A 139 1.13 -5.06 -19.19
CA PRO A 139 -0.04 -4.99 -18.32
C PRO A 139 -0.37 -6.35 -17.68
N GLY A 140 -0.64 -6.37 -16.37
CA GLY A 140 -0.96 -7.59 -15.62
C GLY A 140 0.23 -8.46 -15.24
N SER A 141 1.47 -8.07 -15.56
CA SER A 141 2.68 -8.87 -15.30
C SER A 141 3.10 -8.94 -13.82
N ALA A 142 2.55 -8.08 -12.96
CA ALA A 142 2.89 -8.03 -11.53
C ALA A 142 2.68 -9.37 -10.81
N VAL A 143 1.57 -10.06 -11.09
CA VAL A 143 1.23 -11.34 -10.44
C VAL A 143 2.30 -12.40 -10.71
N ASP A 144 2.69 -12.56 -11.98
CA ASP A 144 3.71 -13.54 -12.37
C ASP A 144 5.10 -13.16 -11.85
N PHE A 145 5.43 -11.87 -11.84
CA PHE A 145 6.66 -11.36 -11.27
C PHE A 145 6.76 -11.69 -9.76
N ILE A 146 5.71 -11.38 -8.99
CA ILE A 146 5.70 -11.66 -7.54
C ILE A 146 5.79 -13.16 -7.28
N ILE A 147 5.03 -14.00 -8.01
CA ILE A 147 5.06 -15.45 -7.85
C ILE A 147 6.48 -15.99 -8.12
N THR A 148 7.11 -15.54 -9.21
CA THR A 148 8.46 -15.94 -9.58
C THR A 148 9.47 -15.55 -8.50
N ALA A 149 9.43 -14.30 -8.05
CA ALA A 149 10.32 -13.80 -7.01
C ALA A 149 10.11 -14.53 -5.67
N ALA A 150 8.85 -14.82 -5.31
CA ALA A 150 8.52 -15.52 -4.07
C ALA A 150 9.05 -16.97 -4.07
N HIS A 151 8.99 -17.66 -5.20
CA HIS A 151 9.60 -18.99 -5.34
C HIS A 151 11.14 -18.95 -5.32
N GLU A 152 11.73 -17.89 -5.90
CA GLU A 152 13.19 -17.75 -5.98
C GLU A 152 13.81 -17.40 -4.62
N TYR A 153 13.22 -16.43 -3.91
CA TYR A 153 13.82 -15.85 -2.70
C TYR A 153 13.21 -16.35 -1.39
N GLY A 154 11.98 -16.88 -1.40
CA GLY A 154 11.32 -17.41 -0.22
C GLY A 154 11.35 -16.45 0.98
N PRO A 155 11.94 -16.87 2.13
CA PRO A 155 11.98 -16.04 3.35
C PRO A 155 12.86 -14.78 3.23
N ASP A 156 13.71 -14.68 2.21
CA ASP A 156 14.54 -13.50 1.95
C ASP A 156 13.77 -12.42 1.17
N LEU A 157 12.54 -12.71 0.72
CA LEU A 157 11.66 -11.74 0.08
C LEU A 157 10.69 -11.13 1.07
N THR A 158 10.59 -9.82 1.02
CA THR A 158 9.52 -9.06 1.67
C THR A 158 8.74 -8.28 0.61
N ILE A 159 7.41 -8.34 0.68
CA ILE A 159 6.50 -7.60 -0.20
C ILE A 159 5.72 -6.62 0.67
N VAL A 160 5.66 -5.36 0.22
CA VAL A 160 4.95 -4.30 0.95
C VAL A 160 3.84 -3.73 0.07
N PRO A 161 2.61 -4.27 0.18
CA PRO A 161 1.45 -3.67 -0.48
C PRO A 161 0.93 -2.47 0.33
N THR A 162 0.70 -1.35 -0.37
CA THR A 162 0.20 -0.09 0.20
C THR A 162 -1.05 0.45 -0.50
N GLY A 163 -1.58 -0.28 -1.48
CA GLY A 163 -2.84 0.01 -2.17
C GLY A 163 -3.88 -1.09 -1.98
N ALA A 164 -4.75 -1.28 -2.97
CA ALA A 164 -5.73 -2.37 -2.96
C ALA A 164 -5.07 -3.74 -2.90
N MET A 165 -5.56 -4.64 -2.05
CA MET A 165 -4.96 -5.97 -1.84
C MET A 165 -5.22 -6.96 -2.99
N THR A 166 -5.78 -6.51 -4.12
CA THR A 166 -6.25 -7.37 -5.22
C THR A 166 -5.10 -8.12 -5.91
N THR A 167 -3.98 -7.44 -6.16
CA THR A 167 -2.78 -8.08 -6.73
C THR A 167 -2.25 -9.18 -5.82
N MET A 168 -2.08 -8.88 -4.52
CA MET A 168 -1.58 -9.85 -3.54
C MET A 168 -2.52 -11.05 -3.35
N ALA A 169 -3.84 -10.81 -3.25
CA ALA A 169 -4.82 -11.88 -3.17
C ALA A 169 -4.77 -12.78 -4.41
N THR A 170 -4.60 -12.20 -5.60
CA THR A 170 -4.48 -12.94 -6.86
C THR A 170 -3.19 -13.78 -6.90
N VAL A 171 -2.09 -13.27 -6.40
CA VAL A 171 -0.83 -14.01 -6.22
C VAL A 171 -1.06 -15.28 -5.40
N PHE A 172 -1.59 -15.16 -4.18
CA PHE A 172 -1.81 -16.32 -3.29
C PHE A 172 -2.91 -17.26 -3.78
N ARG A 173 -3.89 -16.77 -4.53
CA ARG A 173 -4.87 -17.64 -5.20
C ARG A 173 -4.23 -18.49 -6.30
N ASN A 174 -3.37 -17.88 -7.12
CA ASN A 174 -2.75 -18.54 -8.27
C ASN A 174 -1.58 -19.47 -7.85
N ALA A 175 -0.92 -19.15 -6.74
CA ALA A 175 0.19 -19.95 -6.19
C ALA A 175 -0.04 -20.20 -4.66
N PRO A 176 -0.98 -21.08 -4.30
CA PRO A 176 -1.36 -21.30 -2.89
C PRO A 176 -0.26 -21.95 -2.05
N ASP A 177 0.75 -22.51 -2.67
CA ASP A 177 1.96 -23.06 -2.01
C ASP A 177 2.86 -21.95 -1.44
N LEU A 178 2.72 -20.70 -1.88
CA LEU A 178 3.48 -19.57 -1.35
C LEU A 178 3.23 -19.30 0.14
N LYS A 179 2.10 -19.73 0.69
CA LYS A 179 1.84 -19.66 2.15
C LYS A 179 2.90 -20.40 2.97
N ASP A 180 3.54 -21.42 2.39
CA ASP A 180 4.56 -22.25 3.00
C ASP A 180 5.99 -21.85 2.57
N SER A 181 6.14 -20.89 1.67
CA SER A 181 7.44 -20.44 1.13
C SER A 181 8.27 -19.62 2.12
N GLY A 182 7.63 -19.05 3.14
CA GLY A 182 8.28 -18.14 4.09
C GLY A 182 8.35 -16.69 3.62
N VAL A 183 7.78 -16.36 2.44
CA VAL A 183 7.68 -14.96 1.97
C VAL A 183 6.95 -14.09 3.01
N ASN A 184 7.47 -12.88 3.24
CA ASN A 184 6.89 -11.93 4.18
C ASN A 184 6.04 -10.90 3.45
N VAL A 185 4.83 -10.65 3.96
CA VAL A 185 3.94 -9.60 3.46
C VAL A 185 3.67 -8.62 4.59
N THR A 186 4.14 -7.38 4.43
CA THR A 186 3.89 -6.29 5.39
C THR A 186 3.01 -5.25 4.72
N LEU A 187 1.72 -5.33 4.97
CA LEU A 187 0.75 -4.47 4.29
C LEU A 187 0.48 -3.17 5.07
N MET A 188 0.35 -2.04 4.35
CA MET A 188 -0.32 -0.85 4.87
C MET A 188 -1.82 -0.99 4.61
N GLY A 189 -2.60 -0.97 5.66
CA GLY A 189 -4.06 -1.03 5.56
C GLY A 189 -4.74 -1.47 6.84
N GLY A 190 -6.02 -1.19 6.90
CA GLY A 190 -6.88 -1.60 8.01
C GLY A 190 -6.82 -0.72 9.26
N ALA A 191 -7.76 -0.99 10.14
CA ALA A 191 -7.85 -0.37 11.46
C ALA A 191 -8.51 -1.37 12.41
N LEU A 192 -7.75 -1.87 13.40
CA LEU A 192 -8.28 -2.86 14.33
C LEU A 192 -9.00 -2.18 15.51
N THR A 193 -8.36 -1.20 16.14
CA THR A 193 -8.86 -0.52 17.33
C THR A 193 -9.38 0.88 17.07
N LEU A 194 -8.97 1.51 15.96
CA LEU A 194 -9.39 2.85 15.56
C LEU A 194 -10.58 2.80 14.57
N PRO A 195 -11.30 3.91 14.40
CA PRO A 195 -12.17 4.12 13.24
C PRO A 195 -11.40 4.04 11.92
N GLY A 196 -12.13 3.88 10.82
CA GLY A 196 -11.57 4.05 9.48
C GLY A 196 -11.34 5.52 9.11
N ASN A 197 -10.73 5.75 7.95
CA ASN A 197 -10.46 7.08 7.40
C ASN A 197 -11.27 7.40 6.13
N VAL A 198 -11.89 6.40 5.49
CA VAL A 198 -12.82 6.60 4.35
C VAL A 198 -14.29 6.37 4.73
N SER A 199 -14.53 5.64 5.80
CA SER A 199 -15.82 5.52 6.47
C SER A 199 -15.58 5.33 7.98
N PRO A 200 -16.61 5.42 8.83
CA PRO A 200 -16.43 5.16 10.26
C PRO A 200 -15.87 3.77 10.59
N ALA A 201 -15.90 2.85 9.63
CA ALA A 201 -15.49 1.47 9.83
C ALA A 201 -14.25 1.07 9.02
N ALA A 202 -14.10 1.58 7.79
CA ALA A 202 -13.12 1.09 6.83
C ALA A 202 -11.96 2.05 6.62
N GLU A 203 -10.77 1.47 6.56
CA GLU A 203 -9.56 2.11 6.09
C GLU A 203 -9.51 2.07 4.54
N ALA A 204 -8.81 3.03 3.93
CA ALA A 204 -8.81 3.27 2.49
C ALA A 204 -8.43 2.03 1.67
N ASN A 205 -7.26 1.43 1.90
CA ASN A 205 -6.73 0.32 1.11
C ASN A 205 -7.61 -0.94 1.21
N ILE A 206 -8.06 -1.26 2.42
CA ILE A 206 -8.98 -2.38 2.64
C ILE A 206 -10.33 -2.11 1.97
N SER A 207 -10.80 -0.87 1.97
CA SER A 207 -12.09 -0.50 1.37
C SER A 207 -12.11 -0.56 -0.16
N GLN A 208 -10.95 -0.49 -0.82
CA GLN A 208 -10.83 -0.61 -2.27
C GLN A 208 -11.25 -2.00 -2.78
N ASP A 209 -10.88 -3.06 -2.04
CA ASP A 209 -11.27 -4.44 -2.33
C ASP A 209 -11.34 -5.27 -1.04
N PRO A 210 -12.45 -5.16 -0.29
CA PRO A 210 -12.63 -5.91 0.96
C PRO A 210 -12.56 -7.41 0.78
N GLU A 211 -13.01 -7.94 -0.38
CA GLU A 211 -12.95 -9.37 -0.71
C GLU A 211 -11.51 -9.85 -0.88
N ALA A 212 -10.68 -9.07 -1.55
CA ALA A 212 -9.26 -9.38 -1.70
C ALA A 212 -8.54 -9.38 -0.35
N ALA A 213 -8.79 -8.36 0.47
CA ALA A 213 -8.21 -8.25 1.80
C ALA A 213 -8.66 -9.40 2.72
N ASP A 214 -9.95 -9.74 2.71
CA ASP A 214 -10.47 -10.89 3.47
C ASP A 214 -9.82 -12.21 3.04
N TYR A 215 -9.66 -12.41 1.72
CA TYR A 215 -8.97 -13.57 1.19
C TYR A 215 -7.51 -13.63 1.67
N LEU A 216 -6.78 -12.52 1.57
CA LEU A 216 -5.37 -12.45 1.99
C LEU A 216 -5.19 -12.81 3.47
N PHE A 217 -6.06 -12.33 4.36
CA PHE A 217 -6.03 -12.66 5.78
C PHE A 217 -6.43 -14.11 6.08
N LYS A 218 -7.09 -14.82 5.16
CA LYS A 218 -7.61 -16.18 5.35
C LYS A 218 -6.87 -17.27 4.56
N CYS A 219 -6.12 -16.91 3.52
CA CYS A 219 -5.46 -17.88 2.63
C CYS A 219 -4.28 -18.61 3.26
N GLY A 220 -3.87 -18.23 4.47
CA GLY A 220 -2.73 -18.81 5.17
C GLY A 220 -1.41 -18.06 4.97
N ALA A 221 -1.41 -16.98 4.22
CA ALA A 221 -0.25 -16.10 4.10
C ALA A 221 0.14 -15.52 5.47
N ARG A 222 1.44 -15.44 5.74
CA ARG A 222 1.95 -14.74 6.92
C ARG A 222 2.02 -13.25 6.61
N THR A 223 1.22 -12.47 7.33
CA THR A 223 1.09 -11.04 7.10
C THR A 223 1.43 -10.22 8.34
N THR A 224 2.00 -9.04 8.14
CA THR A 224 2.07 -8.00 9.17
C THR A 224 1.21 -6.83 8.70
N MET A 225 0.21 -6.46 9.50
CA MET A 225 -0.70 -5.35 9.21
C MET A 225 -0.20 -4.09 9.92
N ILE A 226 0.15 -3.08 9.16
CA ILE A 226 0.49 -1.72 9.59
C ILE A 226 -0.74 -0.85 9.31
N GLY A 227 -1.66 -0.85 10.28
CA GLY A 227 -2.94 -0.15 10.16
C GLY A 227 -2.91 1.26 10.71
N LEU A 228 -4.08 1.94 10.65
CA LEU A 228 -4.25 3.28 11.21
C LEU A 228 -3.91 3.33 12.71
N ASP A 229 -3.98 2.19 13.39
CA ASP A 229 -3.61 2.03 14.80
C ASP A 229 -2.22 2.57 15.14
N VAL A 230 -1.29 2.50 14.19
CA VAL A 230 0.08 3.00 14.32
C VAL A 230 0.41 4.13 13.35
N THR A 231 -0.15 4.13 12.13
CA THR A 231 0.20 5.14 11.13
C THR A 231 -0.32 6.53 11.46
N HIS A 232 -1.43 6.64 12.20
CA HIS A 232 -1.91 7.93 12.72
C HIS A 232 -1.03 8.53 13.83
N GLN A 233 -0.09 7.76 14.36
CA GLN A 233 0.87 8.26 15.35
C GLN A 233 2.13 8.86 14.69
N THR A 234 2.39 8.54 13.43
CA THR A 234 3.60 8.95 12.70
C THR A 234 3.29 10.13 11.78
N THR A 235 3.52 11.35 12.28
CA THR A 235 3.16 12.58 11.59
C THR A 235 4.41 13.32 11.12
N LEU A 236 4.44 13.70 9.84
CA LEU A 236 5.44 14.60 9.27
C LEU A 236 4.93 16.04 9.34
N THR A 237 5.63 16.89 10.09
CA THR A 237 5.30 18.31 10.15
C THR A 237 5.86 19.07 8.96
N ARG A 238 5.31 20.27 8.69
CA ARG A 238 5.77 21.13 7.60
C ARG A 238 7.23 21.57 7.81
N GLU A 239 7.61 21.89 9.05
CA GLU A 239 8.98 22.27 9.36
C GLU A 239 9.97 21.15 9.00
N LYS A 240 9.61 19.90 9.29
CA LYS A 240 10.44 18.74 8.95
C LYS A 240 10.49 18.51 7.43
N ALA A 241 9.37 18.60 6.72
CA ALA A 241 9.33 18.46 5.27
C ALA A 241 10.20 19.53 4.58
N HIS A 242 10.18 20.77 5.07
CA HIS A 242 11.00 21.86 4.53
C HIS A 242 12.51 21.75 4.81
N GLU A 243 12.97 20.77 5.60
CA GLU A 243 14.39 20.45 5.67
C GLU A 243 14.94 20.01 4.30
N TRP A 244 14.09 19.47 3.41
CA TRP A 244 14.48 19.07 2.06
C TRP A 244 14.73 20.25 1.11
N ASP A 245 14.21 21.47 1.38
CA ASP A 245 14.54 22.69 0.64
C ASP A 245 16.05 22.97 0.64
N ALA A 246 16.72 22.63 1.75
CA ALA A 246 18.16 22.85 1.90
C ALA A 246 19.02 21.95 0.99
N LEU A 247 18.42 20.93 0.35
CA LEU A 247 19.14 20.07 -0.60
C LEU A 247 19.47 20.81 -1.90
N GLY A 248 18.60 21.72 -2.32
CA GLY A 248 18.74 22.45 -3.59
C GLY A 248 18.74 21.51 -4.80
N THR A 249 18.03 20.39 -4.71
CA THR A 249 17.91 19.38 -5.77
C THR A 249 16.47 19.31 -6.30
N PRO A 250 16.26 18.92 -7.57
CA PRO A 250 14.90 18.68 -8.09
C PRO A 250 14.11 17.68 -7.25
N ALA A 251 14.76 16.69 -6.66
CA ALA A 251 14.12 15.72 -5.77
C ALA A 251 13.67 16.37 -4.46
N GLY A 252 14.48 17.26 -3.86
CA GLY A 252 14.09 18.02 -2.67
C GLY A 252 12.87 18.90 -2.94
N ASP A 253 12.88 19.65 -4.05
CA ASP A 253 11.76 20.50 -4.47
C ASP A 253 10.48 19.69 -4.68
N PHE A 254 10.60 18.50 -5.28
CA PHE A 254 9.47 17.57 -5.46
C PHE A 254 8.90 17.11 -4.12
N LEU A 255 9.76 16.63 -3.21
CA LEU A 255 9.36 16.14 -1.90
C LEU A 255 8.60 17.21 -1.10
N VAL A 256 9.11 18.44 -1.10
CA VAL A 256 8.44 19.57 -0.41
C VAL A 256 7.09 19.89 -1.07
N THR A 257 7.06 20.01 -2.40
CA THR A 257 5.84 20.41 -3.12
C THR A 257 4.69 19.40 -2.88
N MET A 258 4.96 18.11 -3.03
CA MET A 258 3.90 17.10 -2.84
C MET A 258 3.49 16.96 -1.37
N THR A 259 4.45 17.07 -0.44
CA THR A 259 4.18 16.97 0.98
C THR A 259 3.39 18.17 1.51
N ASP A 260 3.67 19.37 1.01
CA ASP A 260 2.91 20.56 1.36
C ASP A 260 1.43 20.43 0.97
N TYR A 261 1.15 19.91 -0.24
CA TYR A 261 -0.23 19.63 -0.65
C TYR A 261 -0.91 18.63 0.31
N TYR A 262 -0.18 17.59 0.70
CA TYR A 262 -0.70 16.56 1.60
C TYR A 262 -0.97 17.11 3.01
N ILE A 263 -0.05 17.91 3.54
CA ILE A 263 -0.21 18.59 4.83
C ILE A 263 -1.40 19.56 4.79
N ASP A 264 -1.57 20.33 3.71
CA ASP A 264 -2.71 21.23 3.56
C ASP A 264 -4.05 20.49 3.62
N PHE A 265 -4.13 19.30 3.00
CA PHE A 265 -5.30 18.45 3.08
C PHE A 265 -5.57 18.01 4.53
N TYR A 266 -4.56 17.50 5.23
CA TYR A 266 -4.70 17.03 6.62
C TYR A 266 -5.05 18.18 7.58
N VAL A 267 -4.34 19.29 7.53
CA VAL A 267 -4.60 20.45 8.40
C VAL A 267 -6.02 21.00 8.20
N LYS A 268 -6.53 20.92 6.98
CA LYS A 268 -7.91 21.34 6.70
C LYS A 268 -8.96 20.38 7.25
N ASN A 269 -8.71 19.07 7.21
CA ASN A 269 -9.71 18.04 7.53
C ASN A 269 -9.53 17.42 8.91
N GLN A 270 -8.30 17.45 9.44
CA GLN A 270 -7.88 16.87 10.72
C GLN A 270 -6.82 17.79 11.37
N PRO A 271 -7.19 19.02 11.79
CA PRO A 271 -6.23 20.04 12.23
C PRO A 271 -5.39 19.63 13.46
N GLU A 272 -5.88 18.67 14.24
CA GLU A 272 -5.19 18.13 15.42
C GLU A 272 -3.92 17.32 15.07
N ILE A 273 -3.75 16.89 13.82
CA ILE A 273 -2.57 16.11 13.37
C ILE A 273 -1.33 17.01 13.21
N HIS A 274 -1.52 18.30 12.91
CA HIS A 274 -0.43 19.29 12.70
C HIS A 274 0.61 18.91 11.65
N GLY A 275 0.23 18.09 10.66
CA GLY A 275 1.11 17.57 9.61
C GLY A 275 0.36 16.62 8.69
N CYS A 276 1.06 15.64 8.12
CA CYS A 276 0.44 14.54 7.36
C CYS A 276 0.89 13.18 7.90
N GLY A 277 0.05 12.16 7.77
CA GLY A 277 0.38 10.79 8.15
C GLY A 277 1.43 10.18 7.21
N LEU A 278 2.37 9.44 7.78
CA LEU A 278 3.38 8.66 7.04
C LEU A 278 2.96 7.18 7.00
N HIS A 279 1.86 6.91 6.25
CA HIS A 279 1.23 5.59 6.25
C HIS A 279 2.14 4.54 5.61
N ASP A 280 2.44 4.68 4.33
CA ASP A 280 3.20 3.72 3.55
C ASP A 280 4.68 3.67 3.92
N PRO A 281 5.35 4.81 4.21
CA PRO A 281 6.72 4.77 4.70
C PRO A 281 6.88 3.96 5.99
N LEU A 282 5.90 4.00 6.91
CA LEU A 282 5.95 3.20 8.13
C LEU A 282 5.83 1.69 7.81
N ALA A 283 5.01 1.30 6.84
CA ALA A 283 4.91 -0.10 6.42
C ALA A 283 6.25 -0.60 5.86
N VAL A 284 6.91 0.19 5.00
CA VAL A 284 8.25 -0.13 4.49
C VAL A 284 9.26 -0.20 5.65
N ALA A 285 9.27 0.78 6.54
CA ALA A 285 10.18 0.79 7.69
C ALA A 285 10.02 -0.45 8.59
N ALA A 286 8.77 -0.80 8.93
CA ALA A 286 8.47 -1.98 9.74
C ALA A 286 8.82 -3.31 9.04
N ALA A 287 8.74 -3.35 7.70
CA ALA A 287 9.18 -4.50 6.90
C ALA A 287 10.71 -4.69 6.96
N LEU A 288 11.46 -3.61 7.01
CA LEU A 288 12.92 -3.62 7.12
C LEU A 288 13.38 -3.89 8.55
N ASP A 289 12.78 -3.21 9.50
CA ASP A 289 13.07 -3.33 10.92
C ASP A 289 11.77 -3.53 11.74
N PRO A 290 11.37 -4.78 11.98
CA PRO A 290 10.17 -5.08 12.75
C PRO A 290 10.23 -4.58 14.21
N SER A 291 11.39 -4.20 14.73
CA SER A 291 11.52 -3.68 16.10
C SER A 291 10.92 -2.28 16.28
N LEU A 292 10.68 -1.56 15.18
CA LEU A 292 10.01 -0.25 15.20
C LEU A 292 8.55 -0.34 15.66
N VAL A 293 7.92 -1.52 15.57
CA VAL A 293 6.51 -1.70 15.92
C VAL A 293 6.33 -2.81 16.94
N THR A 294 5.34 -2.63 17.81
CA THR A 294 4.88 -3.71 18.71
C THR A 294 3.68 -4.38 18.08
N THR A 295 3.80 -5.67 17.80
CA THR A 295 2.75 -6.46 17.13
C THR A 295 2.12 -7.48 18.05
N PHE A 296 0.87 -7.85 17.73
CA PHE A 296 0.14 -8.94 18.37
C PHE A 296 -0.44 -9.87 17.31
N GLY A 297 -0.44 -11.17 17.59
CA GLY A 297 -0.95 -12.18 16.67
C GLY A 297 -2.47 -12.25 16.66
N PHE A 298 -3.07 -12.17 15.48
CA PHE A 298 -4.50 -12.30 15.25
C PHE A 298 -4.78 -13.20 14.05
N ASN A 299 -5.99 -13.79 14.03
CA ASN A 299 -6.64 -14.24 12.81
C ASN A 299 -7.68 -13.17 12.46
N LEU A 300 -7.51 -12.52 11.32
CA LEU A 300 -8.37 -11.42 10.88
C LEU A 300 -9.37 -11.87 9.83
N GLN A 301 -10.43 -11.11 9.72
CA GLN A 301 -11.37 -11.09 8.61
C GLN A 301 -11.74 -9.65 8.28
N VAL A 302 -12.29 -9.43 7.10
CA VAL A 302 -12.89 -8.16 6.71
C VAL A 302 -14.41 -8.33 6.69
N ASP A 303 -15.13 -7.34 7.19
CA ASP A 303 -16.59 -7.33 7.10
C ASP A 303 -17.00 -7.01 5.65
N LEU A 304 -17.64 -7.97 4.99
CA LEU A 304 -17.96 -7.89 3.55
C LEU A 304 -19.35 -7.35 3.28
N GLU A 305 -20.17 -7.13 4.33
CA GLU A 305 -21.57 -6.76 4.18
C GLU A 305 -22.00 -5.65 5.14
N GLY A 306 -23.15 -5.05 4.86
CA GLY A 306 -23.79 -4.09 5.74
C GLY A 306 -23.01 -2.78 5.92
N PRO A 307 -23.32 -2.04 7.00
CA PRO A 307 -22.79 -0.68 7.21
C PRO A 307 -21.31 -0.64 7.62
N PHE A 308 -20.73 -1.77 7.99
CA PHE A 308 -19.35 -1.90 8.42
C PHE A 308 -18.44 -2.55 7.38
N ARG A 309 -18.94 -2.73 6.16
CA ARG A 309 -18.16 -3.30 5.05
C ARG A 309 -16.77 -2.61 4.93
N GLY A 310 -15.72 -3.42 4.80
CA GLY A 310 -14.34 -2.98 4.80
C GLY A 310 -13.70 -2.87 6.20
N ARG A 311 -14.46 -3.13 7.28
CA ARG A 311 -13.91 -3.18 8.64
C ARG A 311 -13.01 -4.39 8.81
N THR A 312 -11.79 -4.16 9.27
CA THR A 312 -10.86 -5.20 9.70
C THR A 312 -11.17 -5.58 11.15
N ILE A 313 -11.47 -6.86 11.39
CA ILE A 313 -11.85 -7.38 12.71
C ILE A 313 -11.26 -8.77 12.94
N GLY A 314 -11.29 -9.24 14.21
CA GLY A 314 -10.94 -10.62 14.52
C GLY A 314 -11.90 -11.62 13.85
N ASP A 315 -11.34 -12.67 13.25
CA ASP A 315 -12.12 -13.73 12.64
C ASP A 315 -12.80 -14.60 13.71
N ARG A 316 -14.13 -14.48 13.76
CA ARG A 316 -14.96 -15.20 14.73
C ARG A 316 -14.77 -16.72 14.64
N SER A 317 -14.56 -17.27 13.46
CA SER A 317 -14.43 -18.71 13.24
C SER A 317 -13.07 -19.25 13.70
N ARG A 318 -12.03 -18.40 13.75
CA ARG A 318 -10.65 -18.74 14.08
C ARG A 318 -10.14 -18.08 15.38
N LEU A 319 -11.03 -17.58 16.23
CA LEU A 319 -10.63 -16.94 17.50
C LEU A 319 -9.86 -17.89 18.42
N GLN A 320 -10.22 -19.17 18.42
CA GLN A 320 -9.61 -20.19 19.27
C GLN A 320 -8.36 -20.85 18.66
N ASP A 321 -8.04 -20.56 17.39
CA ASP A 321 -6.87 -21.13 16.75
C ASP A 321 -5.60 -20.59 17.40
N PHE A 322 -4.70 -21.47 17.78
CA PHE A 322 -3.41 -21.08 18.37
C PHE A 322 -2.46 -20.48 17.32
N ASP A 323 -2.52 -20.96 16.08
CA ASP A 323 -1.74 -20.42 14.99
C ASP A 323 -2.36 -19.13 14.48
N LYS A 324 -1.64 -18.02 14.62
CA LYS A 324 -2.06 -16.68 14.22
C LYS A 324 -1.26 -16.27 12.99
N HIS A 325 -1.95 -16.09 11.87
CA HIS A 325 -1.29 -15.81 10.59
C HIS A 325 -0.99 -14.33 10.39
N THR A 326 -1.66 -13.42 11.11
CA THR A 326 -1.43 -11.97 10.98
C THR A 326 -0.85 -11.39 12.25
N GLN A 327 0.25 -10.68 12.13
CA GLN A 327 0.78 -9.80 13.16
C GLN A 327 0.17 -8.41 12.94
N VAL A 328 -0.51 -7.84 13.94
CA VAL A 328 -1.11 -6.51 13.87
C VAL A 328 -0.27 -5.55 14.70
N ALA A 329 0.23 -4.49 14.08
CA ALA A 329 0.96 -3.43 14.78
C ALA A 329 -0.03 -2.56 15.58
N LEU A 330 0.19 -2.46 16.89
CA LEU A 330 -0.60 -1.66 17.83
C LEU A 330 0.24 -0.63 18.61
N GLY A 331 1.55 -0.66 18.45
CA GLY A 331 2.47 0.34 18.99
C GLY A 331 3.61 0.60 18.01
N VAL A 332 4.17 1.81 18.05
CA VAL A 332 5.27 2.25 17.19
C VAL A 332 6.23 3.14 17.97
N ASP A 333 7.55 2.98 17.74
CA ASP A 333 8.54 3.96 18.16
C ASP A 333 8.57 5.13 17.17
N VAL A 334 7.77 6.14 17.48
CA VAL A 334 7.57 7.31 16.60
C VAL A 334 8.88 8.07 16.39
N SER A 335 9.68 8.26 17.45
CA SER A 335 10.93 9.04 17.37
C SER A 335 11.94 8.36 16.47
N GLU A 336 12.21 7.08 16.72
CA GLU A 336 13.15 6.29 15.92
C GLU A 336 12.70 6.21 14.46
N PHE A 337 11.40 5.98 14.22
CA PHE A 337 10.88 5.95 12.86
C PHE A 337 11.08 7.28 12.13
N LEU A 338 10.71 8.42 12.74
CA LEU A 338 10.83 9.74 12.09
C LEU A 338 12.29 10.11 11.80
N ASP A 339 13.20 9.82 12.71
CA ASP A 339 14.62 10.07 12.51
C ASP A 339 15.17 9.25 11.34
N ARG A 340 14.83 7.96 11.27
CA ARG A 340 15.20 7.10 10.13
C ARG A 340 14.55 7.53 8.84
N PHE A 341 13.25 7.89 8.88
CA PHE A 341 12.52 8.37 7.70
C PHE A 341 13.19 9.59 7.09
N MET A 342 13.47 10.61 7.90
CA MET A 342 14.13 11.82 7.42
C MET A 342 15.55 11.52 6.87
N ALA A 343 16.30 10.65 7.53
CA ALA A 343 17.65 10.28 7.08
C ALA A 343 17.60 9.56 5.73
N CYS A 344 16.75 8.54 5.57
CA CYS A 344 16.64 7.73 4.35
C CYS A 344 16.11 8.56 3.18
N VAL A 345 15.00 9.29 3.35
CA VAL A 345 14.43 10.12 2.28
C VAL A 345 15.41 11.22 1.85
N THR A 346 16.09 11.85 2.80
CA THR A 346 17.12 12.84 2.49
C THR A 346 18.30 12.22 1.72
N ALA A 347 18.73 11.01 2.07
CA ALA A 347 19.78 10.31 1.36
C ALA A 347 19.38 10.01 -0.09
N ALA A 348 18.18 9.49 -0.31
CA ALA A 348 17.64 9.24 -1.65
C ALA A 348 17.52 10.52 -2.51
N ALA A 349 17.15 11.65 -1.90
CA ALA A 349 16.97 12.93 -2.61
C ALA A 349 18.28 13.67 -2.93
N ARG A 350 19.40 13.22 -2.38
CA ARG A 350 20.75 13.76 -2.70
C ARG A 350 21.35 13.15 -3.96
N GLY A 351 20.91 11.96 -4.35
CA GLY A 351 21.42 11.18 -5.49
C GLY A 351 22.60 10.29 -5.09
#